data_5d5ffd822815f7f4ee0e1f376e2231a3
#
_entry.id   5d5ffd822815f7f4ee0e1f376e2231a3
#
_cell.length_a   1.000
_cell.length_b   1.000
_cell.length_c   1.000
_cell.angle_alpha   90.00
_cell.angle_beta   90.00
_cell.angle_gamma   90.00
#
_symmetry.space_group_name_H-M   'P 1'
#
loop_
_entity.id
_entity.type
_entity.pdbx_description
1 polymer ?
#
loop_
_entity_poly.entity_id
_entity_poly.type
_entity_poly.pdbx_seq_one_letter_code
_entity_poly.pdbx_strand_id
1 'polypeptide(L)'
;MKKRGIVAVIVLLLIGLDQLVKNYVVQQIPLGEVRSWIPSLVSLTYLQNRGAAFSMLQDQQWFFAIITLVVMAGAIWYLHKHMEDSLWLVFGLTLIIAGGLGNFIDRMSQGFVVDMFHLDFINFAIFNVADSYLTVGVIVLLIAMLKEEVNGNKN
;
A
#
# COMPACT_ATOMS: atom_id res chain seq x y z
N MET A 1 -6.63 4.12 -24.89
CA MET A 1 -5.21 3.69 -24.82
C MET A 1 -4.35 4.61 -23.96
N LYS A 2 -4.38 5.95 -24.13
CA LYS A 2 -3.55 6.89 -23.36
C LYS A 2 -3.75 6.80 -21.83
N LYS A 3 -5.01 6.76 -21.33
CA LYS A 3 -5.32 6.72 -19.89
C LYS A 3 -4.74 5.48 -19.19
N ARG A 4 -4.86 4.28 -19.82
CA ARG A 4 -4.27 3.03 -19.30
C ARG A 4 -2.75 3.10 -19.18
N GLY A 5 -2.08 3.66 -20.18
CA GLY A 5 -0.63 3.87 -20.14
C GLY A 5 -0.20 4.81 -19.02
N ILE A 6 -0.94 5.91 -18.81
CA ILE A 6 -0.67 6.86 -17.73
C ILE A 6 -0.83 6.17 -16.36
N VAL A 7 -1.91 5.43 -16.14
CA VAL A 7 -2.14 4.70 -14.88
C VAL A 7 -1.03 3.68 -14.62
N ALA A 8 -0.61 2.91 -15.64
CA ALA A 8 0.49 1.96 -15.48
C ALA A 8 1.81 2.67 -15.09
N VAL A 9 2.11 3.80 -15.71
CA VAL A 9 3.30 4.60 -15.35
C VAL A 9 3.21 5.10 -13.91
N ILE A 10 2.02 5.59 -13.48
CA ILE A 10 1.81 6.04 -12.09
C ILE A 10 2.02 4.88 -11.11
N VAL A 11 1.46 3.70 -11.37
CA VAL A 11 1.68 2.51 -10.52
C VAL A 11 3.16 2.19 -10.41
N LEU A 12 3.91 2.18 -11.51
CA LEU A 12 5.35 1.92 -11.50
C LEU A 12 6.14 2.97 -10.71
N LEU A 13 5.78 4.25 -10.84
CA LEU A 13 6.42 5.34 -10.08
C LEU A 13 6.14 5.22 -8.57
N LEU A 14 4.91 4.87 -8.18
CA LEU A 14 4.54 4.67 -6.77
C LEU A 14 5.27 3.45 -6.16
N ILE A 15 5.33 2.34 -6.89
CA ILE A 15 6.13 1.17 -6.48
C ILE A 15 7.61 1.56 -6.36
N GLY A 16 8.15 2.27 -7.35
CA GLY A 16 9.52 2.74 -7.31
C GLY A 16 9.81 3.62 -6.09
N LEU A 17 8.91 4.54 -5.76
CA LEU A 17 9.04 5.38 -4.57
C LEU A 17 9.02 4.56 -3.28
N ASP A 18 8.07 3.61 -3.13
CA ASP A 18 8.01 2.71 -1.98
C ASP A 18 9.33 1.93 -1.80
N GLN A 19 9.81 1.31 -2.88
CA GLN A 19 11.05 0.51 -2.84
C GLN A 19 12.30 1.38 -2.57
N LEU A 20 12.34 2.61 -3.08
CA LEU A 20 13.43 3.56 -2.79
C LEU A 20 13.45 3.94 -1.30
N VAL A 21 12.29 4.24 -0.71
CA VAL A 21 12.19 4.57 0.71
C VAL A 21 12.57 3.37 1.58
N LYS A 22 12.09 2.17 1.27
CA LYS A 22 12.44 0.94 1.97
C LYS A 22 13.94 0.67 1.92
N ASN A 23 14.54 0.77 0.74
CA ASN A 23 15.98 0.59 0.57
C ASN A 23 16.80 1.64 1.34
N TYR A 24 16.37 2.90 1.34
CA TYR A 24 16.99 3.96 2.15
C TYR A 24 16.96 3.62 3.64
N VAL A 25 15.81 3.18 4.17
CA VAL A 25 15.67 2.79 5.58
C VAL A 25 16.59 1.64 5.94
N VAL A 26 16.62 0.58 5.12
CA VAL A 26 17.52 -0.58 5.34
C VAL A 26 19.01 -0.18 5.38
N GLN A 27 19.40 0.79 4.55
CA GLN A 27 20.80 1.25 4.51
C GLN A 27 21.18 2.22 5.63
N GLN A 28 20.23 3.01 6.14
CA GLN A 28 20.52 4.12 7.05
C GLN A 28 20.14 3.82 8.49
N ILE A 29 19.24 2.89 8.76
CA ILE A 29 18.73 2.61 10.11
C ILE A 29 19.05 1.14 10.46
N PRO A 30 19.82 0.88 11.51
CA PRO A 30 20.03 -0.47 12.03
C PRO A 30 18.70 -1.15 12.40
N LEU A 31 18.63 -2.47 12.23
CA LEU A 31 17.42 -3.25 12.53
C LEU A 31 16.98 -3.04 13.99
N GLY A 32 15.73 -2.60 14.18
CA GLY A 32 15.13 -2.34 15.48
C GLY A 32 15.50 -1.00 16.11
N GLU A 33 16.42 -0.23 15.53
CA GLU A 33 16.71 1.12 16.02
C GLU A 33 15.54 2.06 15.73
N VAL A 34 15.23 2.96 16.68
CA VAL A 34 14.18 3.98 16.54
C VAL A 34 14.82 5.36 16.55
N ARG A 35 14.53 6.15 15.53
CA ARG A 35 15.01 7.53 15.36
C ARG A 35 13.84 8.49 15.29
N SER A 36 13.78 9.45 16.19
CA SER A 36 12.76 10.50 16.12
C SER A 36 12.92 11.30 14.82
N TRP A 37 11.85 11.38 14.04
CA TRP A 37 11.79 12.17 12.81
C TRP A 37 10.98 13.46 13.01
N ILE A 38 9.75 13.33 13.52
CA ILE A 38 8.93 14.46 13.94
C ILE A 38 8.65 14.26 15.44
N PRO A 39 9.29 15.06 16.35
CA PRO A 39 9.20 14.82 17.79
C PRO A 39 7.77 14.65 18.28
N SER A 40 7.53 13.61 19.07
CA SER A 40 6.23 13.23 19.66
C SER A 40 5.13 12.85 18.68
N LEU A 41 5.41 12.80 17.37
CA LEU A 41 4.45 12.42 16.35
C LEU A 41 4.88 11.17 15.60
N VAL A 42 6.07 11.17 15.00
CA VAL A 42 6.53 10.09 14.13
C VAL A 42 8.01 9.80 14.35
N SER A 43 8.32 8.57 14.61
CA SER A 43 9.68 8.04 14.58
C SER A 43 9.87 7.11 13.37
N LEU A 44 11.11 7.02 12.90
CA LEU A 44 11.52 6.06 11.88
C LEU A 44 12.23 4.89 12.55
N THR A 45 11.93 3.69 12.08
CA THR A 45 12.61 2.47 12.50
C THR A 45 12.81 1.54 11.31
N TYR A 46 13.66 0.54 11.44
CA TYR A 46 13.73 -0.57 10.50
C TYR A 46 13.16 -1.81 11.18
N LEU A 47 11.99 -2.25 10.72
CA LEU A 47 11.34 -3.47 11.17
C LEU A 47 11.17 -4.45 9.99
N GLN A 48 11.49 -5.74 10.22
CA GLN A 48 11.20 -6.82 9.28
C GLN A 48 9.87 -7.49 9.66
N ASN A 49 8.81 -7.15 8.92
CA ASN A 49 7.48 -7.70 9.15
C ASN A 49 7.30 -9.01 8.38
N ARG A 50 7.26 -10.13 9.09
CA ARG A 50 7.08 -11.48 8.55
C ARG A 50 5.61 -11.95 8.55
N GLY A 51 4.68 -11.10 8.95
CA GLY A 51 3.26 -11.41 9.07
C GLY A 51 2.37 -10.34 8.46
N ALA A 52 1.15 -10.22 9.02
CA ALA A 52 0.25 -9.09 8.81
C ALA A 52 0.47 -8.00 9.87
N ALA A 53 -0.45 -7.02 9.92
CA ALA A 53 -0.45 -6.01 10.97
C ALA A 53 -0.44 -6.67 12.37
N PHE A 54 0.25 -6.04 13.31
CA PHE A 54 0.41 -6.55 14.69
C PHE A 54 1.07 -7.94 14.78
N SER A 55 1.94 -8.29 13.83
CA SER A 55 2.68 -9.57 13.76
C SER A 55 1.77 -10.82 13.75
N MET A 56 0.56 -10.70 13.23
CA MET A 56 -0.33 -11.84 13.06
C MET A 56 0.13 -12.73 11.90
N LEU A 57 -0.10 -14.05 11.98
CA LEU A 57 0.22 -15.04 10.94
C LEU A 57 1.69 -14.97 10.49
N GLN A 58 2.62 -14.87 11.45
CA GLN A 58 4.06 -14.83 11.13
C GLN A 58 4.50 -16.04 10.30
N ASP A 59 5.47 -15.80 9.42
CA ASP A 59 6.09 -16.79 8.53
C ASP A 59 5.15 -17.44 7.50
N GLN A 60 3.91 -16.97 7.36
CA GLN A 60 2.96 -17.44 6.34
C GLN A 60 3.12 -16.69 5.00
N GLN A 61 4.35 -16.56 4.50
CA GLN A 61 4.66 -15.73 3.31
C GLN A 61 3.88 -16.17 2.06
N TRP A 62 3.76 -17.49 1.84
CA TRP A 62 3.01 -18.03 0.70
C TRP A 62 1.52 -17.72 0.77
N PHE A 63 0.95 -17.75 1.97
CA PHE A 63 -0.45 -17.35 2.18
C PHE A 63 -0.68 -15.89 1.79
N PHE A 64 0.19 -14.98 2.26
CA PHE A 64 0.11 -13.57 1.89
C PHE A 64 0.35 -13.34 0.40
N ALA A 65 1.28 -14.08 -0.20
CA ALA A 65 1.54 -14.00 -1.63
C ALA A 65 0.32 -14.38 -2.47
N ILE A 66 -0.31 -15.51 -2.15
CA ILE A 66 -1.50 -15.99 -2.87
C ILE A 66 -2.66 -15.00 -2.71
N ILE A 67 -2.97 -14.57 -1.48
CA ILE A 67 -4.03 -13.58 -1.24
C ILE A 67 -3.74 -12.29 -2.01
N THR A 68 -2.52 -11.77 -1.93
CA THR A 68 -2.16 -10.54 -2.65
C THR A 68 -2.36 -10.72 -4.15
N LEU A 69 -1.91 -11.83 -4.75
CA LEU A 69 -2.10 -12.10 -6.18
C LEU A 69 -3.59 -12.13 -6.56
N VAL A 70 -4.43 -12.81 -5.79
CA VAL A 70 -5.87 -12.89 -6.05
C VAL A 70 -6.52 -11.51 -5.96
N VAL A 71 -6.22 -10.74 -4.90
CA VAL A 71 -6.77 -9.40 -4.71
C VAL A 71 -6.27 -8.44 -5.79
N MET A 72 -4.99 -8.49 -6.14
CA MET A 72 -4.42 -7.64 -7.20
C MET A 72 -4.97 -7.99 -8.57
N ALA A 73 -5.16 -9.27 -8.90
CA ALA A 73 -5.81 -9.69 -10.14
C ALA A 73 -7.24 -9.14 -10.24
N GLY A 74 -8.00 -9.23 -9.14
CA GLY A 74 -9.34 -8.65 -9.06
C GLY A 74 -9.34 -7.12 -9.22
N ALA A 75 -8.44 -6.43 -8.53
CA ALA A 75 -8.31 -4.97 -8.59
C ALA A 75 -7.91 -4.50 -10.01
N ILE A 76 -6.97 -5.17 -10.65
CA ILE A 76 -6.52 -4.85 -12.02
C ILE A 76 -7.66 -5.10 -13.02
N TRP A 77 -8.36 -6.23 -12.89
CA TRP A 77 -9.50 -6.54 -13.74
C TRP A 77 -10.63 -5.50 -13.57
N TYR A 78 -10.95 -5.15 -12.33
CA TYR A 78 -11.97 -4.15 -12.04
C TYR A 78 -11.57 -2.78 -12.58
N LEU A 79 -10.33 -2.34 -12.34
CA LEU A 79 -9.77 -1.10 -12.89
C LEU A 79 -9.84 -1.09 -14.42
N HIS A 80 -9.52 -2.22 -15.08
CA HIS A 80 -9.58 -2.33 -16.54
C HIS A 80 -11.00 -2.11 -17.09
N LYS A 81 -12.02 -2.62 -16.41
CA LYS A 81 -13.43 -2.45 -16.78
C LYS A 81 -13.96 -1.04 -16.53
N HIS A 82 -13.52 -0.43 -15.43
CA HIS A 82 -14.03 0.86 -14.94
C HIS A 82 -13.06 2.02 -15.19
N MET A 83 -12.20 1.89 -16.21
CA MET A 83 -11.17 2.89 -16.53
C MET A 83 -11.76 4.25 -16.94
N GLU A 84 -12.94 4.29 -17.50
CA GLU A 84 -13.61 5.51 -17.95
C GLU A 84 -14.60 6.08 -16.92
N ASP A 85 -14.74 5.41 -15.78
CA ASP A 85 -15.60 5.87 -14.70
C ASP A 85 -14.94 7.06 -13.94
N SER A 86 -15.38 7.30 -12.73
CA SER A 86 -14.90 8.37 -11.88
C SER A 86 -13.38 8.37 -11.71
N LEU A 87 -12.75 9.55 -11.81
CA LEU A 87 -11.31 9.71 -11.55
C LEU A 87 -10.92 9.26 -10.15
N TRP A 88 -11.81 9.42 -9.16
CA TRP A 88 -11.57 8.99 -7.79
C TRP A 88 -11.52 7.47 -7.66
N LEU A 89 -12.39 6.75 -8.37
CA LEU A 89 -12.38 5.29 -8.44
C LEU A 89 -11.05 4.80 -9.05
N VAL A 90 -10.68 5.34 -10.21
CA VAL A 90 -9.41 5.00 -10.88
C VAL A 90 -8.21 5.31 -9.99
N PHE A 91 -8.20 6.46 -9.31
CA PHE A 91 -7.12 6.87 -8.40
C PHE A 91 -7.02 5.93 -7.20
N GLY A 92 -8.15 5.63 -6.52
CA GLY A 92 -8.16 4.71 -5.39
C GLY A 92 -7.64 3.32 -5.75
N LEU A 93 -8.09 2.75 -6.88
CA LEU A 93 -7.60 1.46 -7.38
C LEU A 93 -6.12 1.50 -7.77
N THR A 94 -5.65 2.61 -8.33
CA THR A 94 -4.23 2.81 -8.67
C THR A 94 -3.36 2.73 -7.42
N LEU A 95 -3.77 3.39 -6.32
CA LEU A 95 -3.06 3.33 -5.04
C LEU A 95 -3.09 1.92 -4.44
N ILE A 96 -4.24 1.24 -4.45
CA ILE A 96 -4.38 -0.13 -3.93
C ILE A 96 -3.45 -1.09 -4.69
N ILE A 97 -3.41 -0.99 -6.03
CA ILE A 97 -2.55 -1.84 -6.85
C ILE A 97 -1.07 -1.56 -6.55
N ALA A 98 -0.68 -0.29 -6.48
CA ALA A 98 0.71 0.08 -6.18
C ALA A 98 1.15 -0.41 -4.80
N GLY A 99 0.33 -0.20 -3.76
CA GLY A 99 0.62 -0.63 -2.40
C GLY A 99 0.67 -2.15 -2.26
N GLY A 100 -0.31 -2.87 -2.83
CA GLY A 100 -0.31 -4.32 -2.82
C GLY A 100 0.91 -4.93 -3.51
N LEU A 101 1.28 -4.41 -4.69
CA LEU A 101 2.46 -4.87 -5.42
C LEU A 101 3.76 -4.49 -4.73
N GLY A 102 3.87 -3.31 -4.09
CA GLY A 102 5.04 -2.90 -3.31
C GLY A 102 5.36 -3.90 -2.20
N ASN A 103 4.36 -4.23 -1.37
CA ASN A 103 4.53 -5.23 -0.31
C ASN A 103 4.66 -6.68 -0.81
N PHE A 104 4.12 -6.99 -1.99
CA PHE A 104 4.31 -8.29 -2.64
C PHE A 104 5.76 -8.48 -3.09
N ILE A 105 6.37 -7.45 -3.69
CA ILE A 105 7.78 -7.48 -4.12
C ILE A 105 8.69 -7.80 -2.93
N ASP A 106 8.50 -7.15 -1.79
CA ASP A 106 9.28 -7.40 -0.58
C ASP A 106 9.17 -8.87 -0.14
N ARG A 107 7.94 -9.39 -0.04
CA ARG A 107 7.72 -10.78 0.39
C ARG A 107 8.36 -11.80 -0.54
N MET A 108 8.31 -11.55 -1.85
CA MET A 108 8.89 -12.48 -2.84
C MET A 108 10.40 -12.39 -2.93
N SER A 109 11.00 -11.22 -2.69
CA SER A 109 12.44 -11.02 -2.81
C SER A 109 13.21 -11.36 -1.54
N GLN A 110 12.66 -11.06 -0.36
CA GLN A 110 13.38 -11.18 0.92
C GLN A 110 12.62 -11.92 2.04
N GLY A 111 11.36 -12.32 1.80
CA GLY A 111 10.55 -13.09 2.76
C GLY A 111 9.98 -12.27 3.92
N PHE A 112 10.05 -10.96 3.88
CA PHE A 112 9.44 -10.03 4.85
C PHE A 112 9.14 -8.70 4.18
N VAL A 113 8.33 -7.87 4.81
CA VAL A 113 8.09 -6.49 4.40
C VAL A 113 8.92 -5.55 5.27
N VAL A 114 9.52 -4.51 4.66
CA VAL A 114 10.22 -3.45 5.39
C VAL A 114 9.21 -2.42 5.86
N ASP A 115 9.03 -2.31 7.19
CA ASP A 115 8.19 -1.30 7.83
C ASP A 115 9.07 -0.25 8.54
N MET A 116 8.58 1.02 8.56
CA MET A 116 9.41 2.11 9.07
C MET A 116 8.70 3.19 9.87
N PHE A 117 7.42 3.48 9.61
CA PHE A 117 6.72 4.58 10.28
C PHE A 117 6.10 4.11 11.59
N HIS A 118 6.59 4.67 12.70
CA HIS A 118 6.06 4.48 14.05
C HIS A 118 5.38 5.76 14.51
N LEU A 119 4.09 5.66 14.91
CA LEU A 119 3.34 6.79 15.45
C LEU A 119 3.56 6.85 16.97
N ASP A 120 4.21 7.92 17.46
CA ASP A 120 4.64 8.01 18.85
C ASP A 120 3.49 8.34 19.81
N PHE A 121 2.37 8.87 19.32
CA PHE A 121 1.22 9.33 20.11
C PHE A 121 0.11 8.31 20.27
N ILE A 122 0.14 7.19 19.52
CA ILE A 122 -0.85 6.11 19.60
C ILE A 122 -0.16 4.74 19.48
N ASN A 123 -0.75 3.72 20.08
CA ASN A 123 -0.30 2.35 19.87
C ASN A 123 -0.86 1.82 18.54
N PHE A 124 -0.11 2.02 17.47
CA PHE A 124 -0.44 1.56 16.12
C PHE A 124 0.66 0.68 15.57
N ALA A 125 0.33 -0.25 14.68
CA ALA A 125 1.33 -1.08 14.01
C ALA A 125 2.30 -0.19 13.20
N ILE A 126 3.58 -0.53 13.20
CA ILE A 126 4.57 0.10 12.34
C ILE A 126 4.20 -0.25 10.89
N PHE A 127 4.25 0.71 9.99
CA PHE A 127 3.80 0.58 8.62
C PHE A 127 4.79 1.25 7.64
N ASN A 128 4.52 1.11 6.36
CA ASN A 128 5.37 1.60 5.27
C ASN A 128 4.61 2.48 4.27
N VAL A 129 5.30 2.89 3.20
CA VAL A 129 4.73 3.73 2.13
C VAL A 129 3.63 2.98 1.38
N ALA A 130 3.85 1.68 1.07
CA ALA A 130 2.85 0.86 0.38
C ALA A 130 1.56 0.68 1.22
N ASP A 131 1.67 0.54 2.56
CA ASP A 131 0.51 0.48 3.46
C ASP A 131 -0.26 1.80 3.47
N SER A 132 0.44 2.93 3.38
CA SER A 132 -0.18 4.25 3.23
C SER A 132 -0.97 4.35 1.92
N TYR A 133 -0.42 3.82 0.82
CA TYR A 133 -1.16 3.75 -0.45
C TYR A 133 -2.41 2.86 -0.34
N LEU A 134 -2.30 1.69 0.28
CA LEU A 134 -3.45 0.80 0.50
C LEU A 134 -4.54 1.51 1.31
N THR A 135 -4.17 2.13 2.43
CA THR A 135 -5.11 2.80 3.33
C THR A 135 -5.82 3.96 2.63
N VAL A 136 -5.06 4.87 2.02
CA VAL A 136 -5.63 6.01 1.28
C VAL A 136 -6.44 5.53 0.09
N GLY A 137 -5.95 4.54 -0.64
CA GLY A 137 -6.64 3.97 -1.79
C GLY A 137 -8.00 3.37 -1.43
N VAL A 138 -8.08 2.63 -0.34
CA VAL A 138 -9.36 2.06 0.17
C VAL A 138 -10.32 3.17 0.59
N ILE A 139 -9.85 4.18 1.33
CA ILE A 139 -10.68 5.31 1.75
C ILE A 139 -11.25 6.05 0.53
N VAL A 140 -10.41 6.37 -0.45
CA VAL A 140 -10.82 7.06 -1.67
C VAL A 140 -11.83 6.24 -2.47
N LEU A 141 -11.58 4.92 -2.60
CA LEU A 141 -12.49 4.01 -3.30
C LEU A 141 -13.87 3.96 -2.63
N LEU A 142 -13.91 3.81 -1.32
CA LEU A 142 -15.17 3.80 -0.56
C LEU A 142 -15.95 5.11 -0.72
N ILE A 143 -15.27 6.26 -0.65
CA ILE A 143 -15.91 7.56 -0.87
C ILE A 143 -16.43 7.70 -2.31
N ALA A 144 -15.69 7.21 -3.30
CA ALA A 144 -16.13 7.23 -4.69
C ALA A 144 -17.41 6.41 -4.89
N MET A 145 -17.44 5.17 -4.36
CA MET A 145 -18.59 4.28 -4.46
C MET A 145 -19.83 4.84 -3.76
N LEU A 146 -19.67 5.39 -2.55
CA LEU A 146 -20.79 6.02 -1.83
C LEU A 146 -21.37 7.22 -2.58
N LYS A 147 -20.53 8.03 -3.22
CA LYS A 147 -21.00 9.16 -4.04
C LYS A 147 -21.77 8.72 -5.29
N GLU A 148 -21.35 7.64 -5.93
CA GLU A 148 -22.04 7.08 -7.09
C GLU A 148 -23.40 6.52 -6.70
N GLU A 149 -23.53 5.81 -5.57
CA GLU A 149 -24.79 5.29 -5.06
C GLU A 149 -25.79 6.41 -4.74
N VAL A 150 -25.34 7.46 -4.04
CA VAL A 150 -26.19 8.62 -3.68
C VAL A 150 -26.66 9.38 -4.91
N ASN A 151 -25.83 9.48 -5.94
CA ASN A 151 -26.21 10.16 -7.20
C ASN A 151 -27.14 9.28 -8.06
N GLY A 152 -26.92 7.96 -8.09
CA GLY A 152 -27.77 7.01 -8.82
C GLY A 152 -29.18 6.91 -8.25
N ASN A 153 -29.36 7.10 -6.95
CA ASN A 153 -30.70 7.09 -6.31
C ASN A 153 -31.49 8.41 -6.48
N LYS A 154 -30.92 9.42 -7.15
CA LYS A 154 -31.59 10.71 -7.40
C LYS A 154 -32.20 10.83 -8.81
N ASN A 155 -32.04 9.83 -9.64
CA ASN A 155 -32.61 9.73 -10.98
C ASN A 155 -33.65 8.60 -11.04
#